data_80ef29880e06bfb029ab637eba6d2bce
#
_entry.id   80ef29880e06bfb029ab637eba6d2bce
#
_cell.length_a   1.000
_cell.length_b   1.000
_cell.length_c   1.000
_cell.angle_alpha   90.00
_cell.angle_beta   90.00
_cell.angle_gamma   90.00
#
_symmetry.space_group_name_H-M   'P 1'
#
loop_
_entity.id
_entity.type
_entity.pdbx_description
1 polymer ?
#
loop_
_entity_poly.entity_id
_entity_poly.type
_entity_poly.pdbx_seq_one_letter_code
_entity_poly.pdbx_strand_id
1 'polypeptide(L)'
;CAYPLGSVYHIPHGQSNQLMFKDVMKMYKKIKPTGRINDLEAVIAESLSVAPENALEELYALMDKVLKSAPLEEFGVKKSDLAIFAGDVIKTQQRLLRNNYVQLSEEQILEIYEAAY
;
A
#
# COMPACT_ATOMS: atom_id res chain seq x y z
N CYS A 1 6.32 -3.80 -1.02
CA CYS A 1 6.56 -2.37 -1.32
C CYS A 1 7.25 -1.61 -0.17
N ALA A 2 7.00 -1.97 1.08
CA ALA A 2 7.63 -1.27 2.22
C ALA A 2 9.13 -1.56 2.41
N TYR A 3 9.62 -2.69 1.92
CA TYR A 3 10.98 -3.15 2.16
C TYR A 3 12.08 -2.14 1.73
N PRO A 4 12.05 -1.56 0.51
CA PRO A 4 13.08 -0.60 0.09
C PRO A 4 13.12 0.66 0.95
N LEU A 5 11.98 1.09 1.48
CA LEU A 5 11.91 2.27 2.35
C LEU A 5 12.70 2.06 3.64
N GLY A 6 12.62 0.87 4.21
CA GLY A 6 13.40 0.53 5.40
C GLY A 6 14.88 0.33 5.11
N SER A 7 15.22 -0.33 4.01
CA SER A 7 16.60 -0.68 3.69
C SER A 7 17.43 0.49 3.18
N VAL A 8 16.85 1.41 2.43
CA VAL A 8 17.56 2.55 1.82
C VAL A 8 17.42 3.81 2.65
N TYR A 9 16.21 4.13 3.11
CA TYR A 9 15.93 5.37 3.83
C TYR A 9 15.76 5.18 5.35
N HIS A 10 15.94 3.95 5.85
CA HIS A 10 15.87 3.62 7.28
C HIS A 10 14.54 4.00 7.95
N ILE A 11 13.44 4.03 7.19
CA ILE A 11 12.10 4.27 7.73
C ILE A 11 11.69 3.02 8.53
N PRO A 12 11.24 3.14 9.79
CA PRO A 12 10.82 1.99 10.58
C PRO A 12 9.79 1.13 9.86
N HIS A 13 9.88 -0.21 10.02
CA HIS A 13 9.05 -1.17 9.27
C HIS A 13 7.54 -0.91 9.43
N GLY A 14 7.08 -0.68 10.65
CA GLY A 14 5.66 -0.38 10.89
C GLY A 14 5.20 0.90 10.19
N GLN A 15 6.02 1.94 10.20
CA GLN A 15 5.74 3.20 9.52
C GLN A 15 5.79 3.02 7.99
N SER A 16 6.77 2.28 7.48
CA SER A 16 6.85 1.96 6.05
C SER A 16 5.61 1.22 5.56
N ASN A 17 5.14 0.24 6.32
CA ASN A 17 3.92 -0.50 5.99
C ASN A 17 2.70 0.43 5.97
N GLN A 18 2.57 1.33 6.93
CA GLN A 18 1.45 2.25 6.97
C GLN A 18 1.45 3.23 5.81
N LEU A 19 2.61 3.78 5.45
CA LEU A 19 2.74 4.70 4.32
C LEU A 19 2.29 4.08 3.01
N MET A 20 2.54 2.78 2.84
CA MET A 20 2.22 2.06 1.61
C MET A 20 0.85 1.40 1.61
N PHE A 21 0.25 1.16 2.78
CA PHE A 21 -0.97 0.35 2.93
C PHE A 21 -2.12 0.86 2.06
N LYS A 22 -2.43 2.13 2.15
CA LYS A 22 -3.54 2.77 1.43
C LYS A 22 -3.41 2.60 -0.08
N ASP A 23 -2.24 2.89 -0.61
CA ASP A 23 -1.99 2.87 -2.06
C ASP A 23 -1.93 1.44 -2.60
N VAL A 24 -1.38 0.51 -1.82
CA VAL A 24 -1.41 -0.92 -2.16
C VAL A 24 -2.85 -1.45 -2.19
N MET A 25 -3.65 -1.11 -1.20
CA MET A 25 -5.07 -1.55 -1.15
C MET A 25 -5.88 -0.94 -2.29
N LYS A 26 -5.64 0.33 -2.63
CA LYS A 26 -6.29 0.97 -3.78
C LYS A 26 -5.93 0.27 -5.09
N MET A 27 -4.68 -0.13 -5.26
CA MET A 27 -4.24 -0.88 -6.43
C MET A 27 -4.91 -2.25 -6.51
N TYR A 28 -5.00 -2.97 -5.40
CA TYR A 28 -5.69 -4.26 -5.35
C TYR A 28 -7.15 -4.14 -5.74
N LYS A 29 -7.85 -3.12 -5.25
CA LYS A 29 -9.25 -2.88 -5.60
C LYS A 29 -9.42 -2.49 -7.06
N LYS A 30 -8.47 -1.75 -7.64
CA LYS A 30 -8.46 -1.38 -9.05
C LYS A 30 -8.30 -2.61 -9.95
N ILE A 31 -7.43 -3.54 -9.59
CA ILE A 31 -7.14 -4.75 -10.38
C ILE A 31 -8.23 -5.80 -10.22
N LYS A 32 -8.63 -6.06 -8.98
CA LYS A 32 -9.62 -7.09 -8.63
C LYS A 32 -10.58 -6.58 -7.57
N PRO A 33 -11.65 -5.85 -8.00
CA PRO A 33 -12.58 -5.21 -7.07
C PRO A 33 -13.51 -6.18 -6.34
N THR A 34 -13.49 -7.47 -6.69
CA THR A 34 -14.32 -8.52 -6.10
C THR A 34 -13.45 -9.61 -5.45
N GLY A 35 -14.04 -10.45 -4.59
CA GLY A 35 -13.33 -11.52 -3.89
C GLY A 35 -13.00 -11.15 -2.46
N ARG A 36 -11.80 -11.47 -1.98
CA ARG A 36 -11.40 -11.25 -0.58
C ARG A 36 -11.45 -9.79 -0.14
N ILE A 37 -11.26 -8.86 -1.05
CA ILE A 37 -11.37 -7.43 -0.72
C ILE A 37 -12.81 -7.05 -0.35
N ASN A 38 -13.81 -7.67 -0.98
CA ASN A 38 -15.21 -7.47 -0.60
C ASN A 38 -15.50 -8.03 0.80
N ASP A 39 -14.93 -9.19 1.12
CA ASP A 39 -15.06 -9.78 2.46
C ASP A 39 -14.44 -8.87 3.53
N LEU A 40 -13.28 -8.29 3.23
CA LEU A 40 -12.61 -7.32 4.10
C LEU A 40 -13.46 -6.05 4.26
N GLU A 41 -14.02 -5.52 3.17
CA GLU A 41 -14.89 -4.35 3.20
C GLU A 41 -16.14 -4.61 4.07
N ALA A 42 -16.74 -5.82 3.97
CA ALA A 42 -17.89 -6.19 4.78
C ALA A 42 -17.55 -6.24 6.28
N VAL A 43 -16.39 -6.82 6.64
CA VAL A 43 -15.92 -6.87 8.04
C VAL A 43 -15.65 -5.48 8.59
N ILE A 44 -14.99 -4.63 7.82
CA ILE A 44 -14.69 -3.25 8.21
C ILE A 44 -15.99 -2.45 8.37
N ALA A 45 -16.92 -2.60 7.42
CA ALA A 45 -18.22 -1.92 7.44
C ALA A 45 -19.01 -2.25 8.71
N GLU A 46 -19.03 -3.53 9.10
CA GLU A 46 -19.67 -3.97 10.33
C GLU A 46 -18.99 -3.38 11.57
N SER A 47 -17.67 -3.43 11.62
CA SER A 47 -16.88 -2.93 12.76
C SER A 47 -16.99 -1.42 12.95
N LEU A 48 -17.08 -0.64 11.86
CA LEU A 48 -17.17 0.82 11.88
C LEU A 48 -18.61 1.34 11.76
N SER A 49 -19.60 0.46 11.59
CA SER A 49 -21.00 0.81 11.38
C SER A 49 -21.22 1.74 10.18
N VAL A 50 -20.57 1.44 9.07
CA VAL A 50 -20.65 2.19 7.79
C VAL A 50 -21.10 1.28 6.66
N ALA A 51 -21.48 1.85 5.52
CA ALA A 51 -21.80 1.07 4.34
C ALA A 51 -20.55 0.39 3.76
N PRO A 52 -20.65 -0.85 3.21
CA PRO A 52 -19.48 -1.55 2.66
C PRO A 52 -18.71 -0.78 1.58
N GLU A 53 -19.41 -0.01 0.74
CA GLU A 53 -18.78 0.83 -0.28
C GLU A 53 -17.92 1.96 0.28
N ASN A 54 -18.14 2.36 1.55
CA ASN A 54 -17.37 3.39 2.24
C ASN A 54 -16.35 2.83 3.23
N ALA A 55 -16.31 1.50 3.40
CA ALA A 55 -15.52 0.85 4.46
C ALA A 55 -14.03 1.18 4.39
N LEU A 56 -13.41 1.07 3.23
CA LEU A 56 -11.97 1.34 3.08
C LEU A 56 -11.64 2.82 3.27
N GLU A 57 -12.46 3.72 2.76
CA GLU A 57 -12.25 5.16 2.94
C GLU A 57 -12.37 5.57 4.42
N GLU A 58 -13.32 5.01 5.15
CA GLU A 58 -13.46 5.23 6.60
C GLU A 58 -12.27 4.65 7.37
N LEU A 59 -11.77 3.47 6.95
CA LEU A 59 -10.57 2.89 7.54
C LEU A 59 -9.36 3.80 7.32
N TYR A 60 -9.17 4.32 6.12
CA TYR A 60 -8.06 5.23 5.82
C TYR A 60 -8.13 6.50 6.67
N ALA A 61 -9.33 7.07 6.82
CA ALA A 61 -9.53 8.24 7.68
C ALA A 61 -9.20 7.94 9.14
N LEU A 62 -9.57 6.76 9.63
CA LEU A 62 -9.24 6.33 11.00
C LEU A 62 -7.74 6.14 11.18
N MET A 63 -7.06 5.53 10.22
CA MET A 63 -5.60 5.36 10.25
C MET A 63 -4.88 6.70 10.30
N ASP A 64 -5.34 7.70 9.53
CA ASP A 64 -4.76 9.03 9.53
C ASP A 64 -4.93 9.77 10.87
N LYS A 65 -5.97 9.43 11.64
CA LYS A 65 -6.16 9.96 13.00
C LYS A 65 -5.21 9.32 14.00
N VAL A 66 -4.90 8.03 13.83
CA VAL A 66 -4.04 7.28 14.76
C VAL A 66 -2.57 7.59 14.48
N LEU A 67 -2.17 7.58 13.23
CA LEU A 67 -0.81 7.89 12.80
C LEU A 67 -0.88 8.69 11.50
N LYS A 68 -0.54 9.96 11.58
CA LYS A 68 -0.57 10.86 10.43
C LYS A 68 0.37 10.35 9.35
N SER A 69 -0.17 10.00 8.19
CA SER A 69 0.64 9.65 7.02
C SER A 69 1.13 10.91 6.32
N ALA A 70 2.29 10.80 5.67
CA ALA A 70 2.88 11.86 4.89
C ALA A 70 3.37 11.31 3.55
N PRO A 71 3.49 12.14 2.50
CA PRO A 71 4.09 11.71 1.24
C PRO A 71 5.51 11.20 1.44
N LEU A 72 5.96 10.27 0.61
CA LEU A 72 7.32 9.73 0.70
C LEU A 72 8.39 10.81 0.53
N GLU A 73 8.10 11.86 -0.22
CA GLU A 73 8.97 13.02 -0.39
C GLU A 73 9.38 13.65 0.94
N GLU A 74 8.48 13.72 1.92
CA GLU A 74 8.76 14.29 3.24
C GLU A 74 9.78 13.47 4.05
N PHE A 75 9.97 12.19 3.69
CA PHE A 75 10.98 11.32 4.28
C PHE A 75 12.32 11.35 3.54
N GLY A 76 12.48 12.26 2.58
CA GLY A 76 13.69 12.39 1.79
C GLY A 76 13.81 11.43 0.61
N VAL A 77 12.76 10.66 0.32
CA VAL A 77 12.73 9.74 -0.82
C VAL A 77 12.78 10.55 -2.12
N LYS A 78 13.69 10.16 -3.01
CA LYS A 78 13.83 10.83 -4.31
C LYS A 78 12.95 10.15 -5.36
N LYS A 79 12.33 10.94 -6.22
CA LYS A 79 11.48 10.43 -7.31
C LYS A 79 12.25 9.47 -8.22
N SER A 80 13.54 9.72 -8.45
CA SER A 80 14.40 8.83 -9.24
C SER A 80 14.57 7.43 -8.67
N ASP A 81 14.37 7.27 -7.36
CA ASP A 81 14.55 5.98 -6.70
C ASP A 81 13.30 5.09 -6.79
N LEU A 82 12.15 5.65 -7.13
CA LEU A 82 10.90 4.89 -7.18
C LEU A 82 10.94 3.77 -8.21
N ALA A 83 11.49 4.02 -9.38
CA ALA A 83 11.67 3.00 -10.42
C ALA A 83 12.66 1.91 -9.98
N ILE A 84 13.72 2.30 -9.27
CA ILE A 84 14.70 1.37 -8.70
C ILE A 84 14.02 0.48 -7.66
N PHE A 85 13.19 1.03 -6.79
CA PHE A 85 12.45 0.27 -5.78
C PHE A 85 11.48 -0.73 -6.41
N ALA A 86 10.75 -0.33 -7.44
CA ALA A 86 9.84 -1.23 -8.15
C ALA A 86 10.61 -2.41 -8.77
N GLY A 87 11.73 -2.17 -9.41
CA GLY A 87 12.59 -3.21 -9.97
C GLY A 87 13.17 -4.14 -8.89
N ASP A 88 13.62 -3.59 -7.78
CA ASP A 88 14.17 -4.37 -6.67
C ASP A 88 13.10 -5.27 -6.02
N VAL A 89 11.88 -4.78 -5.83
CA VAL A 89 10.77 -5.58 -5.30
C VAL A 89 10.47 -6.77 -6.22
N ILE A 90 10.42 -6.55 -7.53
CA ILE A 90 10.19 -7.62 -8.50
C ILE A 90 11.32 -8.66 -8.45
N LYS A 91 12.58 -8.23 -8.35
CA LYS A 91 13.73 -9.13 -8.36
C LYS A 91 13.93 -9.89 -7.05
N THR A 92 13.76 -9.22 -5.91
CA THR A 92 14.17 -9.75 -4.61
C THR A 92 13.01 -10.28 -3.77
N GLN A 93 11.78 -9.84 -4.02
CA GLN A 93 10.60 -10.19 -3.20
C GLN A 93 9.61 -11.10 -3.93
N GLN A 94 10.04 -11.84 -4.92
CA GLN A 94 9.22 -12.75 -5.71
C GLN A 94 8.44 -13.75 -4.85
N ARG A 95 9.07 -14.27 -3.81
CA ARG A 95 8.43 -15.22 -2.88
C ARG A 95 7.23 -14.60 -2.17
N LEU A 96 7.34 -13.34 -1.76
CA LEU A 96 6.25 -12.60 -1.10
C LEU A 96 5.17 -12.21 -2.11
N LEU A 97 5.55 -11.79 -3.31
CA LEU A 97 4.64 -11.39 -4.37
C LEU A 97 3.76 -12.55 -4.86
N ARG A 98 4.26 -13.78 -4.85
CA ARG A 98 3.47 -14.98 -5.23
C ARG A 98 2.27 -15.22 -4.32
N ASN A 99 2.34 -14.79 -3.08
CA ASN A 99 1.28 -14.95 -2.08
C ASN A 99 0.34 -13.74 -1.99
N ASN A 100 0.53 -12.74 -2.83
CA ASN A 100 -0.35 -11.57 -2.87
C ASN A 100 -1.75 -11.93 -3.35
N TYR A 101 -2.71 -11.11 -2.92
CA TYR A 101 -4.11 -11.17 -3.38
C TYR A 101 -4.23 -11.13 -4.90
N VAL A 102 -3.41 -10.31 -5.56
CA VAL A 102 -3.27 -10.24 -7.02
C VAL A 102 -1.78 -10.19 -7.40
N GLN A 103 -1.46 -10.64 -8.61
CA GLN A 103 -0.11 -10.49 -9.14
C GLN A 103 0.10 -9.05 -9.60
N LEU A 104 1.19 -8.43 -9.14
CA LEU A 104 1.56 -7.07 -9.49
C LEU A 104 2.72 -7.07 -10.50
N SER A 105 2.58 -6.30 -11.58
CA SER A 105 3.68 -6.01 -12.49
C SER A 105 4.60 -4.94 -11.91
N GLU A 106 5.80 -4.81 -12.46
CA GLU A 106 6.74 -3.74 -12.07
C GLU A 106 6.10 -2.36 -12.26
N GLU A 107 5.37 -2.15 -13.35
CA GLU A 107 4.67 -0.90 -13.65
C GLU A 107 3.61 -0.58 -12.59
N GLN A 108 2.85 -1.57 -12.17
CA GLN A 108 1.85 -1.41 -11.12
C GLN A 108 2.48 -1.11 -9.76
N ILE A 109 3.62 -1.70 -9.44
CA ILE A 109 4.38 -1.40 -8.22
C ILE A 109 4.93 0.02 -8.28
N LEU A 110 5.42 0.46 -9.43
CA LEU A 110 5.86 1.84 -9.63
C LEU A 110 4.70 2.83 -9.43
N GLU A 111 3.53 2.53 -9.99
CA GLU A 111 2.32 3.35 -9.81
C GLU A 111 1.95 3.50 -8.32
N ILE A 112 2.09 2.43 -7.53
CA ILE A 112 1.87 2.48 -6.08
C ILE A 112 2.85 3.46 -5.42
N TYR A 113 4.13 3.40 -5.76
CA TYR A 113 5.12 4.31 -5.20
C TYR A 113 4.88 5.76 -5.62
N GLU A 114 4.50 5.99 -6.87
CA GLU A 114 4.19 7.33 -7.37
C GLU A 114 2.96 7.92 -6.66
N ALA A 115 1.96 7.11 -6.37
CA ALA A 115 0.77 7.54 -5.61
C ALA A 115 1.12 7.91 -4.16
N ALA A 116 2.13 7.26 -3.56
CA ALA A 116 2.59 7.54 -2.20
C ALA A 116 3.61 8.70 -2.13
N TYR A 117 4.22 9.06 -3.26
CA TYR A 117 5.21 10.14 -3.33
C TYR A 117 4.58 11.51 -3.17
#